data_09110661d8e3576009fab63f292594cd
#
_entry.id   09110661d8e3576009fab63f292594cd
#
_cell.length_a   1.000
_cell.length_b   1.000
_cell.length_c   1.000
_cell.angle_alpha   90.00
_cell.angle_beta   90.00
_cell.angle_gamma   90.00
#
_symmetry.space_group_name_H-M   'P 1'
#
loop_
_entity.id
_entity.type
_entity.pdbx_description
1 polymer ?
#
loop_
_entity_poly.entity_id
_entity_poly.type
_entity_poly.pdbx_seq_one_letter_code
_entity_poly.pdbx_strand_id
1 'polypeptide(L)'
;MVPSNYESPHADVDSAGTDVYRVLDLDLDGVCADYTEAMRQWLVRAGRMAADIFPDMTRYEMTLATGWPFSTVEEYKQAHKEAEADHLYATMPVINGVPEALQRLADAHVYIRVVTHRLFVSGQHQIVVSDTAKWLDDNHIPYMSLCFTGLKDTMHASIHIDDSPANILALRQAGEHVVVFDQPYNRDLDGPRMSAWDETSVSKLMAWMDRWPE
;
A
#
# COMPACT_ATOMS: atom_id res chain seq x y z
N MET A 1 15.94 24.55 7.80
CA MET A 1 16.75 24.98 6.64
C MET A 1 16.79 23.77 5.73
N VAL A 2 16.02 23.76 4.64
CA VAL A 2 15.97 22.64 3.68
C VAL A 2 17.33 22.60 2.99
N PRO A 3 17.98 21.42 2.84
CA PRO A 3 19.21 21.31 2.07
C PRO A 3 18.97 21.78 0.65
N SER A 4 19.86 22.62 0.12
CA SER A 4 19.73 23.24 -1.21
C SER A 4 20.03 22.30 -2.38
N ASN A 5 20.02 20.98 -2.17
CA ASN A 5 20.35 19.95 -3.16
C ASN A 5 19.15 19.02 -3.41
N TYR A 6 17.95 19.59 -3.54
CA TYR A 6 16.86 18.84 -4.14
C TYR A 6 17.12 18.80 -5.65
N GLU A 7 17.90 17.83 -6.09
CA GLU A 7 17.94 17.46 -7.49
C GLU A 7 16.58 16.82 -7.80
N SER A 8 15.80 17.45 -8.68
CA SER A 8 14.61 16.81 -9.23
C SER A 8 14.99 15.42 -9.72
N PRO A 9 14.17 14.38 -9.47
CA PRO A 9 14.46 13.06 -10.04
C PRO A 9 14.70 13.23 -11.54
N HIS A 10 15.83 12.70 -12.03
CA HIS A 10 16.17 12.80 -13.45
C HIS A 10 15.10 12.09 -14.25
N ALA A 11 14.36 12.85 -15.05
CA ALA A 11 13.42 12.28 -16.00
C ALA A 11 14.19 11.61 -17.13
N ASP A 12 13.76 10.43 -17.53
CA ASP A 12 14.16 9.89 -18.84
C ASP A 12 13.58 10.82 -19.93
N VAL A 13 14.34 11.09 -20.97
CA VAL A 13 13.88 11.94 -22.08
C VAL A 13 13.35 11.02 -23.17
N ASP A 14 12.09 11.19 -23.55
CA ASP A 14 11.51 10.45 -24.67
C ASP A 14 12.16 10.85 -26.01
N SER A 15 11.77 10.16 -27.09
CA SER A 15 12.28 10.44 -28.45
C SER A 15 11.93 11.85 -28.98
N ALA A 16 11.04 12.58 -28.28
CA ALA A 16 10.65 13.96 -28.58
C ALA A 16 11.36 14.99 -27.68
N GLY A 17 12.21 14.53 -26.73
CA GLY A 17 12.92 15.40 -25.79
C GLY A 17 12.07 15.85 -24.61
N THR A 18 10.98 15.12 -24.31
CA THR A 18 10.10 15.37 -23.16
C THR A 18 10.54 14.53 -21.98
N ASP A 19 10.62 15.16 -20.80
CA ASP A 19 10.91 14.45 -19.56
C ASP A 19 9.79 13.44 -19.24
N VAL A 20 10.11 12.15 -19.24
CA VAL A 20 9.20 11.07 -18.87
C VAL A 20 9.59 10.53 -17.51
N TYR A 21 8.71 10.70 -16.55
CA TYR A 21 8.89 10.15 -15.20
C TYR A 21 8.22 8.78 -15.11
N ARG A 22 8.97 7.78 -14.65
CA ARG A 22 8.37 6.51 -14.20
C ARG A 22 7.76 6.73 -12.82
N VAL A 23 6.46 6.86 -12.75
CA VAL A 23 5.73 7.06 -11.49
C VAL A 23 5.14 5.75 -11.04
N LEU A 24 5.49 5.33 -9.82
CA LEU A 24 4.88 4.22 -9.11
C LEU A 24 3.90 4.76 -8.08
N ASP A 25 2.61 4.48 -8.24
CA ASP A 25 1.62 4.64 -7.19
C ASP A 25 1.55 3.38 -6.34
N LEU A 26 1.88 3.53 -5.08
CA LEU A 26 2.09 2.45 -4.15
C LEU A 26 1.07 2.51 -3.01
N ASP A 27 0.23 1.47 -2.89
CA ASP A 27 -0.57 1.30 -1.69
C ASP A 27 0.28 0.80 -0.51
N LEU A 28 -0.21 0.96 0.70
CA LEU A 28 0.50 0.55 1.91
C LEU A 28 -0.08 -0.72 2.53
N ASP A 29 -1.36 -0.73 2.86
CA ASP A 29 -1.99 -1.79 3.65
C ASP A 29 -2.25 -3.03 2.79
N GLY A 30 -1.63 -4.16 3.14
CA GLY A 30 -1.65 -5.38 2.35
C GLY A 30 -0.64 -5.43 1.21
N VAL A 31 0.09 -4.32 0.93
CA VAL A 31 1.13 -4.22 -0.11
C VAL A 31 2.52 -4.03 0.49
N CYS A 32 2.66 -3.09 1.41
CA CYS A 32 3.92 -2.79 2.11
C CYS A 32 3.84 -3.11 3.60
N ALA A 33 2.69 -2.88 4.20
CA ALA A 33 2.41 -3.07 5.61
C ALA A 33 1.42 -4.22 5.80
N ASP A 34 1.70 -5.12 6.73
CA ASP A 34 0.78 -6.20 7.11
C ASP A 34 -0.28 -5.69 8.09
N TYR A 35 -1.28 -4.98 7.52
CA TYR A 35 -2.40 -4.44 8.29
C TYR A 35 -3.18 -5.55 9.03
N THR A 36 -3.35 -6.69 8.40
CA THR A 36 -4.08 -7.83 8.94
C THR A 36 -3.45 -8.35 10.21
N GLU A 37 -2.16 -8.61 10.18
CA GLU A 37 -1.41 -9.05 11.35
C GLU A 37 -1.33 -7.96 12.42
N ALA A 38 -1.20 -6.69 12.04
CA ALA A 38 -1.22 -5.57 12.96
C ALA A 38 -2.55 -5.49 13.73
N MET A 39 -3.69 -5.58 13.03
CA MET A 39 -5.02 -5.57 13.64
C MET A 39 -5.23 -6.79 14.53
N ARG A 40 -4.81 -7.98 14.10
CA ARG A 40 -4.85 -9.20 14.90
C ARG A 40 -4.07 -9.02 16.21
N GLN A 41 -2.84 -8.54 16.14
CA GLN A 41 -1.99 -8.31 17.31
C GLN A 41 -2.61 -7.26 18.25
N TRP A 42 -3.17 -6.19 17.69
CA TRP A 42 -3.86 -5.20 18.50
C TRP A 42 -5.06 -5.79 19.24
N LEU A 43 -5.91 -6.58 18.58
CA LEU A 43 -7.05 -7.27 19.19
C LEU A 43 -6.63 -8.23 20.30
N VAL A 44 -5.52 -8.94 20.12
CA VAL A 44 -4.96 -9.83 21.17
C VAL A 44 -4.51 -9.00 22.38
N ARG A 45 -3.76 -7.91 22.16
CA ARG A 45 -3.34 -7.01 23.26
C ARG A 45 -4.52 -6.38 23.98
N ALA A 46 -5.58 -6.04 23.24
CA ALA A 46 -6.82 -5.49 23.79
C ALA A 46 -7.71 -6.53 24.49
N GLY A 47 -7.32 -7.81 24.51
CA GLY A 47 -8.10 -8.91 25.11
C GLY A 47 -9.38 -9.25 24.35
N ARG A 48 -9.47 -8.87 23.07
CA ARG A 48 -10.65 -9.09 22.21
C ARG A 48 -10.51 -10.32 21.30
N MET A 49 -9.34 -10.91 21.23
CA MET A 49 -9.03 -12.11 20.46
C MET A 49 -8.02 -12.97 21.22
N ALA A 50 -8.16 -14.29 21.16
CA ALA A 50 -7.16 -15.19 21.70
C ALA A 50 -5.93 -15.25 20.79
N ALA A 51 -4.74 -15.39 21.38
CA ALA A 51 -3.47 -15.31 20.64
C ALA A 51 -3.26 -16.43 19.62
N ASP A 52 -3.91 -17.58 19.83
CA ASP A 52 -3.87 -18.76 18.97
C ASP A 52 -4.91 -18.73 17.83
N ILE A 53 -5.72 -17.68 17.74
CA ILE A 53 -6.63 -17.48 16.62
C ILE A 53 -5.91 -16.77 15.48
N PHE A 54 -5.96 -17.39 14.30
CA PHE A 54 -5.50 -16.83 13.03
C PHE A 54 -6.69 -16.75 12.08
N PRO A 55 -7.22 -15.53 11.82
CA PRO A 55 -8.39 -15.36 10.98
C PRO A 55 -8.17 -15.83 9.55
N ASP A 56 -9.25 -16.30 8.92
CA ASP A 56 -9.26 -16.58 7.49
C ASP A 56 -9.17 -15.26 6.69
N MET A 57 -8.26 -15.21 5.74
CA MET A 57 -7.98 -14.05 4.91
C MET A 57 -8.48 -14.20 3.47
N THR A 58 -9.38 -15.14 3.21
CA THR A 58 -9.98 -15.33 1.87
C THR A 58 -11.04 -14.27 1.51
N ARG A 59 -11.38 -13.39 2.46
CA ARG A 59 -12.31 -12.27 2.28
C ARG A 59 -11.63 -10.96 2.63
N TYR A 60 -11.80 -9.96 1.77
CA TYR A 60 -11.29 -8.61 2.02
C TYR A 60 -11.98 -7.96 3.23
N GLU A 61 -13.29 -8.13 3.34
CA GLU A 61 -14.07 -7.61 4.45
C GLU A 61 -13.95 -8.50 5.68
N MET A 62 -13.30 -8.02 6.73
CA MET A 62 -13.09 -8.78 7.98
C MET A 62 -14.40 -9.22 8.65
N THR A 63 -15.49 -8.50 8.44
CA THR A 63 -16.83 -8.87 8.97
C THR A 63 -17.43 -10.09 8.28
N LEU A 64 -16.93 -10.47 7.11
CA LEU A 64 -17.35 -11.63 6.34
C LEU A 64 -16.36 -12.80 6.44
N ALA A 65 -15.22 -12.59 7.09
CA ALA A 65 -14.16 -13.58 7.23
C ALA A 65 -14.22 -14.26 8.59
N THR A 66 -14.01 -15.58 8.61
CA THR A 66 -14.05 -16.37 9.84
C THR A 66 -12.86 -16.06 10.74
N GLY A 67 -13.10 -16.00 12.04
CA GLY A 67 -12.06 -15.81 13.05
C GLY A 67 -11.87 -14.37 13.52
N TRP A 68 -12.43 -13.38 12.83
CA TRP A 68 -12.46 -12.00 13.31
C TRP A 68 -13.62 -11.79 14.31
N PRO A 69 -13.44 -10.99 15.37
CA PRO A 69 -14.47 -10.77 16.40
C PRO A 69 -15.46 -9.66 16.01
N PHE A 70 -15.73 -9.49 14.71
CA PHE A 70 -16.61 -8.45 14.20
C PHE A 70 -17.85 -9.08 13.58
N SER A 71 -19.03 -8.67 14.04
CA SER A 71 -20.32 -9.08 13.47
C SER A 71 -20.91 -8.02 12.54
N THR A 72 -20.46 -6.77 12.68
CA THR A 72 -20.93 -5.63 11.89
C THR A 72 -19.78 -4.74 11.44
N VAL A 73 -20.02 -3.97 10.39
CA VAL A 73 -19.06 -2.96 9.90
C VAL A 73 -18.81 -1.88 10.95
N GLU A 74 -19.83 -1.55 11.74
CA GLU A 74 -19.74 -0.56 12.82
C GLU A 74 -18.80 -1.04 13.94
N GLU A 75 -18.89 -2.32 14.33
CA GLU A 75 -17.96 -2.92 15.30
C GLU A 75 -16.51 -2.89 14.79
N TYR A 76 -16.31 -3.24 13.52
CA TYR A 76 -14.99 -3.13 12.89
C TYR A 76 -14.47 -1.69 12.89
N LYS A 77 -15.28 -0.72 12.43
CA LYS A 77 -14.88 0.69 12.39
C LYS A 77 -14.56 1.25 13.77
N GLN A 78 -15.31 0.84 14.80
CA GLN A 78 -15.03 1.26 16.17
C GLN A 78 -13.71 0.67 16.67
N ALA A 79 -13.45 -0.62 16.44
CA ALA A 79 -12.19 -1.26 16.80
C ALA A 79 -11.01 -0.65 16.03
N HIS A 80 -11.19 -0.36 14.75
CA HIS A 80 -10.18 0.30 13.91
C HIS A 80 -9.83 1.69 14.45
N LYS A 81 -10.85 2.50 14.80
CA LYS A 81 -10.64 3.82 15.40
C LYS A 81 -9.89 3.77 16.73
N GLU A 82 -10.17 2.77 17.56
CA GLU A 82 -9.45 2.56 18.81
C GLU A 82 -7.99 2.13 18.54
N ALA A 83 -7.78 1.26 17.56
CA ALA A 83 -6.44 0.85 17.14
C ALA A 83 -5.61 2.02 16.57
N GLU A 84 -6.24 2.91 15.78
CA GLU A 84 -5.60 4.16 15.33
C GLU A 84 -5.18 5.04 16.51
N ALA A 85 -6.05 5.19 17.53
CA ALA A 85 -5.72 5.96 18.73
C ALA A 85 -4.57 5.33 19.54
N ASP A 86 -4.37 4.01 19.41
CA ASP A 86 -3.26 3.25 19.99
C ASP A 86 -2.04 3.14 19.04
N HIS A 87 -1.95 4.02 18.06
CA HIS A 87 -0.83 4.12 17.11
C HIS A 87 -0.60 2.86 16.27
N LEU A 88 -1.67 2.22 15.79
CA LEU A 88 -1.60 1.02 14.93
C LEU A 88 -0.66 1.24 13.75
N TYR A 89 -0.86 2.34 13.02
CA TYR A 89 -0.13 2.62 11.79
C TYR A 89 1.37 2.90 11.99
N ALA A 90 1.79 3.30 13.20
CA ALA A 90 3.21 3.48 13.52
C ALA A 90 3.94 2.16 13.81
N THR A 91 3.21 1.05 14.04
CA THR A 91 3.78 -0.19 14.57
C THR A 91 3.48 -1.43 13.74
N MET A 92 2.94 -1.25 12.54
CA MET A 92 2.60 -2.37 11.66
C MET A 92 3.85 -3.14 11.21
N PRO A 93 3.78 -4.47 11.12
CA PRO A 93 4.85 -5.24 10.49
C PRO A 93 5.03 -4.81 9.03
N VAL A 94 6.28 -4.64 8.61
CA VAL A 94 6.60 -4.42 7.21
C VAL A 94 6.59 -5.76 6.47
N ILE A 95 6.04 -5.79 5.27
CA ILE A 95 6.07 -6.97 4.42
C ILE A 95 7.51 -7.19 3.95
N ASN A 96 7.96 -8.44 4.03
CA ASN A 96 9.35 -8.80 3.76
C ASN A 96 9.82 -8.36 2.37
N GLY A 97 11.00 -7.75 2.31
CA GLY A 97 11.65 -7.28 1.09
C GLY A 97 11.22 -5.90 0.60
N VAL A 98 10.21 -5.26 1.24
CA VAL A 98 9.71 -3.93 0.83
C VAL A 98 10.80 -2.87 0.85
N PRO A 99 11.58 -2.65 1.95
CA PRO A 99 12.56 -1.58 1.98
C PRO A 99 13.62 -1.71 0.90
N GLU A 100 14.17 -2.91 0.74
CA GLU A 100 15.22 -3.20 -0.26
C GLU A 100 14.70 -3.06 -1.69
N ALA A 101 13.48 -3.53 -1.95
CA ALA A 101 12.86 -3.46 -3.27
C ALA A 101 12.57 -2.01 -3.67
N LEU A 102 11.99 -1.22 -2.75
CA LEU A 102 11.67 0.19 -3.01
C LEU A 102 12.94 1.03 -3.12
N GLN A 103 14.00 0.74 -2.35
CA GLN A 103 15.29 1.40 -2.51
C GLN A 103 15.87 1.14 -3.91
N ARG A 104 15.78 -0.09 -4.42
CA ARG A 104 16.24 -0.41 -5.79
C ARG A 104 15.44 0.33 -6.87
N LEU A 105 14.13 0.51 -6.67
CA LEU A 105 13.30 1.30 -7.58
C LEU A 105 13.68 2.78 -7.52
N ALA A 106 13.91 3.32 -6.33
CA ALA A 106 14.37 4.71 -6.15
C ALA A 106 15.76 4.94 -6.79
N ASP A 107 16.69 3.99 -6.61
CA ASP A 107 18.03 4.03 -7.24
C ASP A 107 17.95 3.95 -8.78
N ALA A 108 16.89 3.33 -9.31
CA ALA A 108 16.57 3.29 -10.73
C ALA A 108 15.73 4.50 -11.22
N HIS A 109 15.68 5.57 -10.41
CA HIS A 109 14.97 6.82 -10.70
C HIS A 109 13.45 6.67 -10.88
N VAL A 110 12.84 5.67 -10.26
CA VAL A 110 11.38 5.57 -10.16
C VAL A 110 10.87 6.56 -9.12
N TYR A 111 9.94 7.41 -9.51
CA TYR A 111 9.25 8.30 -8.60
C TYR A 111 8.21 7.52 -7.79
N ILE A 112 8.49 7.26 -6.51
CA ILE A 112 7.59 6.51 -5.64
C ILE A 112 6.62 7.49 -4.98
N ARG A 113 5.33 7.35 -5.29
CA ARG A 113 4.24 8.08 -4.69
C ARG A 113 3.39 7.11 -3.87
N VAL A 114 3.40 7.28 -2.57
CA VAL A 114 2.50 6.52 -1.68
C VAL A 114 1.08 7.07 -1.82
N VAL A 115 0.11 6.17 -2.09
CA VAL A 115 -1.30 6.51 -2.27
C VAL A 115 -2.14 5.58 -1.41
N THR A 116 -2.61 6.08 -0.27
CA THR A 116 -3.29 5.27 0.75
C THR A 116 -4.66 5.82 1.12
N HIS A 117 -5.60 4.92 1.49
CA HIS A 117 -6.98 5.27 1.90
C HIS A 117 -7.14 5.34 3.42
N ARG A 118 -6.06 5.53 4.19
CA ARG A 118 -6.09 5.47 5.67
C ARG A 118 -6.96 6.54 6.35
N LEU A 119 -7.41 7.60 5.66
CA LEU A 119 -8.25 8.64 6.25
C LEU A 119 -9.76 8.37 6.16
N PHE A 120 -10.19 7.12 6.02
CA PHE A 120 -11.61 6.77 5.88
C PHE A 120 -12.39 6.85 7.21
N VAL A 121 -11.71 6.82 8.35
CA VAL A 121 -12.32 7.02 9.66
C VAL A 121 -12.10 8.46 10.11
N SER A 122 -13.17 9.18 10.42
CA SER A 122 -13.09 10.57 10.83
C SER A 122 -12.62 10.73 12.28
N GLY A 123 -11.89 11.81 12.56
CA GLY A 123 -11.54 12.25 13.91
C GLY A 123 -10.15 11.79 14.39
N GLN A 124 -9.39 11.03 13.58
CA GLN A 124 -8.04 10.56 13.92
C GLN A 124 -6.98 11.00 12.89
N HIS A 125 -7.30 11.91 11.98
CA HIS A 125 -6.44 12.27 10.85
C HIS A 125 -5.03 12.69 11.27
N GLN A 126 -4.87 13.45 12.35
CA GLN A 126 -3.54 13.86 12.82
C GLN A 126 -2.68 12.65 13.22
N ILE A 127 -3.25 11.70 13.98
CA ILE A 127 -2.55 10.48 14.40
C ILE A 127 -2.20 9.65 13.17
N VAL A 128 -3.18 9.38 12.31
CA VAL A 128 -3.00 8.55 11.11
C VAL A 128 -1.91 9.10 10.18
N VAL A 129 -1.92 10.42 9.91
CA VAL A 129 -0.91 11.04 9.04
C VAL A 129 0.48 10.97 9.68
N SER A 130 0.59 11.31 10.99
CA SER A 130 1.87 11.27 11.70
C SER A 130 2.44 9.87 11.81
N ASP A 131 1.59 8.89 12.15
CA ASP A 131 1.99 7.49 12.28
C ASP A 131 2.40 6.88 10.94
N THR A 132 1.69 7.23 9.86
CA THR A 132 2.04 6.75 8.52
C THR A 132 3.41 7.27 8.09
N ALA A 133 3.67 8.58 8.25
CA ALA A 133 4.96 9.16 7.92
C ALA A 133 6.08 8.57 8.79
N LYS A 134 5.84 8.45 10.10
CA LYS A 134 6.78 7.84 11.04
C LYS A 134 7.10 6.39 10.64
N TRP A 135 6.09 5.59 10.28
CA TRP A 135 6.27 4.20 9.89
C TRP A 135 7.11 4.07 8.61
N LEU A 136 6.89 4.94 7.62
CA LEU A 136 7.69 4.98 6.39
C LEU A 136 9.16 5.29 6.70
N ASP A 137 9.41 6.29 7.53
CA ASP A 137 10.77 6.72 7.92
C ASP A 137 11.48 5.64 8.75
N ASP A 138 10.81 5.08 9.75
CA ASP A 138 11.37 4.05 10.65
C ASP A 138 11.75 2.76 9.89
N ASN A 139 11.02 2.42 8.83
CA ASN A 139 11.28 1.25 7.98
C ASN A 139 12.14 1.58 6.76
N HIS A 140 12.69 2.79 6.67
CA HIS A 140 13.57 3.24 5.58
C HIS A 140 12.94 3.07 4.19
N ILE A 141 11.63 3.29 4.08
CA ILE A 141 10.90 3.20 2.81
C ILE A 141 11.06 4.53 2.07
N PRO A 142 11.71 4.55 0.90
CA PRO A 142 11.85 5.77 0.11
C PRO A 142 10.52 6.14 -0.52
N TYR A 143 10.14 7.41 -0.43
CA TYR A 143 8.98 7.98 -1.13
C TYR A 143 9.21 9.46 -1.41
N MET A 144 8.63 9.98 -2.51
CA MET A 144 8.71 11.37 -2.91
C MET A 144 7.40 12.11 -2.65
N SER A 145 6.28 11.38 -2.57
CA SER A 145 4.97 11.94 -2.25
C SER A 145 4.18 10.99 -1.37
N LEU A 146 3.38 11.54 -0.45
CA LEU A 146 2.46 10.81 0.41
C LEU A 146 1.05 11.40 0.23
N CYS A 147 0.17 10.62 -0.40
CA CYS A 147 -1.18 11.02 -0.76
C CYS A 147 -2.20 10.19 0.03
N PHE A 148 -3.09 10.86 0.73
CA PHE A 148 -4.22 10.25 1.41
C PHE A 148 -5.48 10.48 0.58
N THR A 149 -5.99 9.45 -0.08
CA THR A 149 -7.20 9.53 -0.91
C THR A 149 -7.91 8.19 -1.01
N GLY A 150 -9.25 8.24 -1.06
CA GLY A 150 -10.09 7.10 -1.45
C GLY A 150 -10.41 7.08 -2.95
N LEU A 151 -9.99 8.11 -3.70
CA LEU A 151 -10.23 8.25 -5.14
C LEU A 151 -8.93 7.94 -5.91
N LYS A 152 -8.40 6.73 -5.75
CA LYS A 152 -7.15 6.32 -6.41
C LYS A 152 -7.27 6.32 -7.94
N ASP A 153 -8.46 6.05 -8.45
CA ASP A 153 -8.82 6.07 -9.88
C ASP A 153 -8.75 7.46 -10.54
N THR A 154 -8.57 8.52 -9.74
CA THR A 154 -8.31 9.88 -10.26
C THR A 154 -6.81 10.20 -10.36
N MET A 155 -5.95 9.29 -9.93
CA MET A 155 -4.49 9.44 -9.99
C MET A 155 -3.97 8.79 -11.27
N HIS A 156 -3.00 9.45 -11.91
CA HIS A 156 -2.32 8.88 -13.10
C HIS A 156 -0.89 8.54 -12.75
N ALA A 157 -0.47 7.32 -13.11
CA ALA A 157 0.87 6.81 -12.87
C ALA A 157 1.32 5.88 -14.02
N SER A 158 2.62 5.58 -14.08
CA SER A 158 3.09 4.55 -15.00
C SER A 158 2.55 3.17 -14.60
N ILE A 159 2.52 2.92 -13.30
CA ILE A 159 1.95 1.70 -12.69
C ILE A 159 1.38 2.03 -11.30
N HIS A 160 0.27 1.38 -10.97
CA HIS A 160 -0.26 1.28 -9.62
C HIS A 160 0.01 -0.13 -9.06
N ILE A 161 0.33 -0.23 -7.78
CA ILE A 161 0.34 -1.50 -7.05
C ILE A 161 -0.69 -1.40 -5.92
N ASP A 162 -1.66 -2.30 -5.92
CA ASP A 162 -2.75 -2.33 -4.94
C ASP A 162 -3.17 -3.79 -4.68
N ASP A 163 -3.74 -4.08 -3.52
CA ASP A 163 -4.25 -5.40 -3.15
C ASP A 163 -5.78 -5.44 -3.06
N SER A 164 -6.41 -4.28 -2.87
CA SER A 164 -7.85 -4.15 -2.70
C SER A 164 -8.60 -4.44 -4.01
N PRO A 165 -9.51 -5.43 -4.04
CA PRO A 165 -10.30 -5.73 -5.24
C PRO A 165 -11.07 -4.52 -5.79
N ALA A 166 -11.62 -3.69 -4.90
CA ALA A 166 -12.38 -2.51 -5.31
C ALA A 166 -11.50 -1.46 -5.97
N ASN A 167 -10.32 -1.16 -5.40
CA ASN A 167 -9.38 -0.21 -5.98
C ASN A 167 -8.85 -0.71 -7.33
N ILE A 168 -8.44 -1.98 -7.40
CA ILE A 168 -7.92 -2.59 -8.64
C ILE A 168 -8.94 -2.48 -9.77
N LEU A 169 -10.21 -2.80 -9.50
CA LEU A 169 -11.26 -2.71 -10.51
C LEU A 169 -11.55 -1.26 -10.92
N ALA A 170 -11.58 -0.32 -9.97
CA ALA A 170 -11.79 1.10 -10.26
C ALA A 170 -10.63 1.68 -11.10
N LEU A 171 -9.38 1.41 -10.74
CA LEU A 171 -8.19 1.83 -11.50
C LEU A 171 -8.21 1.28 -12.93
N ARG A 172 -8.50 -0.01 -13.10
CA ARG A 172 -8.62 -0.62 -14.45
C ARG A 172 -9.75 -0.02 -15.26
N GLN A 173 -10.88 0.29 -14.63
CA GLN A 173 -11.99 0.96 -15.30
C GLN A 173 -11.62 2.37 -15.75
N ALA A 174 -10.75 3.05 -15.00
CA ALA A 174 -10.19 4.34 -15.39
C ALA A 174 -9.10 4.24 -16.49
N GLY A 175 -8.69 3.03 -16.87
CA GLY A 175 -7.67 2.80 -17.89
C GLY A 175 -6.23 2.79 -17.36
N GLU A 176 -6.07 2.73 -16.03
CA GLU A 176 -4.76 2.72 -15.39
C GLU A 176 -4.11 1.31 -15.41
N HIS A 177 -2.79 1.28 -15.44
CA HIS A 177 -2.00 0.06 -15.34
C HIS A 177 -1.87 -0.39 -13.89
N VAL A 178 -2.44 -1.53 -13.52
CA VAL A 178 -2.50 -2.02 -12.15
C VAL A 178 -1.88 -3.39 -12.01
N VAL A 179 -0.83 -3.48 -11.20
CA VAL A 179 -0.25 -4.73 -10.72
C VAL A 179 -0.96 -5.13 -9.42
N VAL A 180 -1.56 -6.30 -9.42
CA VAL A 180 -2.19 -6.88 -8.23
C VAL A 180 -1.10 -7.37 -7.28
N PHE A 181 -1.06 -6.89 -6.05
CA PHE A 181 -0.25 -7.54 -5.02
C PHE A 181 -1.04 -8.71 -4.44
N ASP A 182 -0.49 -9.93 -4.53
CA ASP A 182 -1.21 -11.18 -4.24
C ASP A 182 -1.59 -11.26 -2.76
N GLN A 183 -2.89 -11.34 -2.54
CA GLN A 183 -3.47 -11.62 -1.24
C GLN A 183 -4.54 -12.72 -1.39
N PRO A 184 -4.83 -13.51 -0.35
CA PRO A 184 -5.83 -14.59 -0.45
C PRO A 184 -7.20 -14.13 -0.96
N TYR A 185 -7.60 -12.90 -0.65
CA TYR A 185 -8.92 -12.34 -0.99
C TYR A 185 -9.02 -11.75 -2.42
N ASN A 186 -7.90 -11.66 -3.15
CA ASN A 186 -7.91 -11.08 -4.51
C ASN A 186 -7.48 -12.07 -5.60
N ARG A 187 -7.40 -13.36 -5.29
CA ARG A 187 -6.91 -14.40 -6.22
C ARG A 187 -7.79 -14.62 -7.43
N ASP A 188 -9.05 -14.22 -7.32
CA ASP A 188 -10.02 -14.31 -8.45
C ASP A 188 -9.83 -13.18 -9.49
N LEU A 189 -8.95 -12.19 -9.22
CA LEU A 189 -8.65 -11.13 -10.16
C LEU A 189 -7.53 -11.55 -11.12
N ASP A 190 -7.78 -11.39 -12.40
CA ASP A 190 -6.79 -11.61 -13.46
C ASP A 190 -5.73 -10.49 -13.54
N GLY A 191 -4.78 -10.63 -14.47
CA GLY A 191 -3.84 -9.59 -14.90
C GLY A 191 -2.47 -9.66 -14.22
N PRO A 192 -1.60 -8.67 -14.49
CA PRO A 192 -0.27 -8.59 -13.93
C PRO A 192 -0.28 -8.63 -12.41
N ARG A 193 0.57 -9.52 -11.85
CA ARG A 193 0.55 -9.83 -10.42
C ARG A 193 1.96 -10.04 -9.88
N MET A 194 2.19 -9.58 -8.64
CA MET A 194 3.37 -9.93 -7.86
C MET A 194 2.94 -10.44 -6.48
N SER A 195 3.68 -11.42 -5.96
CA SER A 195 3.39 -12.09 -4.69
C SER A 195 4.46 -11.85 -3.62
N ALA A 196 5.52 -11.15 -3.98
CA ALA A 196 6.62 -10.84 -3.07
C ALA A 196 7.39 -9.62 -3.57
N TRP A 197 8.12 -8.96 -2.68
CA TRP A 197 9.07 -7.90 -2.98
C TRP A 197 10.49 -8.47 -3.17
N ASP A 198 10.61 -9.45 -4.08
CA ASP A 198 11.88 -10.06 -4.44
C ASP A 198 12.50 -9.43 -5.71
N GLU A 199 13.73 -9.82 -6.01
CA GLU A 199 14.47 -9.31 -7.17
C GLU A 199 13.75 -9.57 -8.49
N THR A 200 13.11 -10.74 -8.61
CA THR A 200 12.37 -11.12 -9.82
C THR A 200 11.15 -10.24 -10.02
N SER A 201 10.40 -9.97 -8.96
CA SER A 201 9.22 -9.11 -8.98
C SER A 201 9.57 -7.66 -9.30
N VAL A 202 10.64 -7.13 -8.69
CA VAL A 202 11.13 -5.77 -8.98
C VAL A 202 11.57 -5.66 -10.44
N SER A 203 12.30 -6.65 -10.98
CA SER A 203 12.73 -6.64 -12.38
C SER A 203 11.55 -6.69 -13.36
N LYS A 204 10.51 -7.48 -13.05
CA LYS A 204 9.27 -7.49 -13.83
C LYS A 204 8.54 -6.15 -13.77
N LEU A 205 8.43 -5.56 -12.58
CA LEU A 205 7.78 -4.26 -12.39
C LEU A 205 8.45 -3.18 -13.23
N MET A 206 9.77 -3.11 -13.22
CA MET A 206 10.53 -2.18 -14.07
C MET A 206 10.28 -2.43 -15.57
N ALA A 207 10.29 -3.69 -15.99
CA ALA A 207 9.99 -4.03 -17.39
C ALA A 207 8.55 -3.64 -17.79
N TRP A 208 7.59 -3.75 -16.89
CA TRP A 208 6.20 -3.32 -17.13
C TRP A 208 6.04 -1.80 -17.15
N MET A 209 6.88 -1.04 -16.42
CA MET A 209 6.93 0.43 -16.54
C MET A 209 7.43 0.88 -17.90
N ASP A 210 8.38 0.13 -18.49
CA ASP A 210 8.89 0.41 -19.84
C ASP A 210 7.93 -0.06 -20.92
N ARG A 211 7.27 -1.18 -20.71
CA ARG A 211 6.31 -1.77 -21.64
C ARG A 211 5.26 -2.61 -20.88
N TRP A 212 4.07 -2.07 -20.76
CA TRP A 212 2.94 -2.78 -20.16
C TRP A 212 2.58 -4.04 -20.95
N PRO A 213 2.35 -5.21 -20.29
CA PRO A 213 1.92 -6.43 -20.98
C PRO A 213 0.50 -6.28 -21.54
N GLU A 214 0.31 -6.70 -22.80
CA GLU A 214 -1.00 -6.73 -23.47
C GLU A 214 -1.88 -7.87 -22.93
#